data_2e8f9e4d7cc2c5a75b5390183328e734
#
_entry.id   2e8f9e4d7cc2c5a75b5390183328e734
#
_cell.length_a   1.000
_cell.length_b   1.000
_cell.length_c   1.000
_cell.angle_alpha   90.00
_cell.angle_beta   90.00
_cell.angle_gamma   90.00
#
_symmetry.space_group_name_H-M   'P 1'
#
loop_
_entity.id
_entity.type
_entity.pdbx_description
1 polymer ?
#
loop_
_entity_poly.entity_id
_entity_poly.type
_entity_poly.pdbx_seq_one_letter_code
_entity_poly.pdbx_strand_id
1 'polypeptide(L)'
;MKALIRVLKAGNGVLVFPEGSRTVDGNLQPAESGLGLVIAKTLAPVVPMRIFGAREALPRGGGRLRFVPITIVIGEPILFSAADLESSGKNLYARLSDRVMKAISALRLE
;
A
#
# COMPACT_ATOMS: atom_id res chain seq x y z
N MET A 1 10.13 -10.90 1.86
CA MET A 1 9.05 -10.78 2.86
C MET A 1 9.46 -11.11 4.29
N LYS A 2 10.34 -12.08 4.46
CA LYS A 2 10.81 -12.42 5.82
C LYS A 2 11.50 -11.27 6.54
N ALA A 3 12.30 -10.49 5.82
CA ALA A 3 13.00 -9.34 6.40
C ALA A 3 12.00 -8.27 6.86
N LEU A 4 10.97 -8.02 6.07
CA LEU A 4 9.93 -7.05 6.39
C LEU A 4 9.14 -7.47 7.63
N ILE A 5 8.78 -8.74 7.71
CA ILE A 5 8.09 -9.28 8.87
C ILE A 5 8.94 -9.13 10.13
N ARG A 6 10.22 -9.42 10.02
CA ARG A 6 11.15 -9.31 11.15
C ARG A 6 11.23 -7.87 11.67
N VAL A 7 11.34 -6.90 10.76
CA VAL A 7 11.44 -5.49 11.10
C VAL A 7 10.17 -5.03 11.84
N LEU A 8 9.01 -5.42 11.33
CA LEU A 8 7.74 -5.06 11.96
C LEU A 8 7.56 -5.71 13.33
N LYS A 9 7.95 -6.98 13.48
CA LYS A 9 7.85 -7.66 14.78
C LYS A 9 8.78 -7.05 15.83
N ALA A 10 9.86 -6.41 15.38
CA ALA A 10 10.77 -5.72 16.29
C ALA A 10 10.26 -4.34 16.73
N GLY A 11 9.08 -3.92 16.26
CA GLY A 11 8.46 -2.66 16.66
C GLY A 11 8.78 -1.47 15.75
N ASN A 12 9.38 -1.73 14.60
CA ASN A 12 9.73 -0.66 13.66
C ASN A 12 8.65 -0.44 12.62
N GLY A 13 8.63 0.75 12.04
CA GLY A 13 7.76 1.06 10.91
C GLY A 13 8.45 0.83 9.58
N VAL A 14 7.67 0.54 8.55
CA VAL A 14 8.18 0.31 7.20
C VAL A 14 7.27 1.00 6.20
N LEU A 15 7.89 1.65 5.22
CA LEU A 15 7.16 2.22 4.10
C LEU A 15 7.17 1.21 2.96
N VAL A 16 5.99 0.91 2.42
CA VAL A 16 5.83 -0.11 1.38
C VAL A 16 5.03 0.47 0.22
N PHE A 17 5.45 0.13 -1.01
CA PHE A 17 4.68 0.42 -2.21
C PHE A 17 3.98 -0.87 -2.63
N PRO A 18 2.69 -1.03 -2.30
CA PRO A 18 2.01 -2.31 -2.47
C PRO A 18 1.88 -2.78 -3.91
N GLU A 19 1.97 -1.87 -4.86
CA GLU A 19 1.89 -2.20 -6.29
C GLU A 19 3.20 -2.76 -6.84
N GLY A 20 4.29 -2.63 -6.10
CA GLY A 20 5.61 -3.11 -6.52
C GLY A 20 6.32 -2.22 -7.52
N SER A 21 5.60 -1.37 -8.25
CA SER A 21 6.19 -0.44 -9.21
C SER A 21 5.28 0.77 -9.39
N ARG A 22 5.84 1.84 -10.01
CA ARG A 22 5.04 3.01 -10.30
C ARG A 22 4.06 2.72 -11.44
N THR A 23 2.90 3.37 -11.39
CA THR A 23 1.91 3.24 -12.44
C THR A 23 2.39 3.88 -13.74
N VAL A 24 2.02 3.30 -14.87
CA VAL A 24 2.34 3.83 -16.20
C VAL A 24 1.29 4.84 -16.67
N ASP A 25 0.02 4.58 -16.35
CA ASP A 25 -1.11 5.33 -16.89
C ASP A 25 -1.79 6.24 -15.88
N GLY A 26 -1.28 6.32 -14.65
CA GLY A 26 -1.87 7.13 -13.60
C GLY A 26 -2.93 6.42 -12.77
N ASN A 27 -3.35 5.24 -13.16
CA ASN A 27 -4.31 4.44 -12.40
C ASN A 27 -3.58 3.55 -11.40
N LEU A 28 -4.25 3.26 -10.28
CA LEU A 28 -3.69 2.36 -9.29
C LEU A 28 -3.66 0.93 -9.84
N GLN A 29 -2.56 0.25 -9.59
CA GLN A 29 -2.42 -1.15 -9.96
C GLN A 29 -2.84 -2.06 -8.81
N PRO A 30 -3.16 -3.33 -9.09
CA PRO A 30 -3.45 -4.28 -8.01
C PRO A 30 -2.25 -4.46 -7.07
N ALA A 31 -2.52 -4.65 -5.80
CA ALA A 31 -1.48 -4.90 -4.83
C ALA A 31 -0.86 -6.28 -5.04
N GLU A 32 0.41 -6.41 -4.72
CA GLU A 32 1.05 -7.71 -4.70
C GLU A 32 0.58 -8.51 -3.48
N SER A 33 0.43 -9.81 -3.65
CA SER A 33 -0.09 -10.69 -2.59
C SER A 33 0.82 -10.77 -1.37
N GLY A 34 2.10 -10.44 -1.54
CA GLY A 34 3.06 -10.43 -0.43
C GLY A 34 2.68 -9.48 0.70
N LEU A 35 1.98 -8.39 0.38
CA LEU A 35 1.50 -7.47 1.42
C LEU A 35 0.54 -8.17 2.38
N GLY A 36 -0.39 -8.96 1.84
CA GLY A 36 -1.33 -9.70 2.68
C GLY A 36 -0.63 -10.70 3.59
N LEU A 37 0.42 -11.33 3.11
CA LEU A 37 1.22 -12.25 3.93
C LEU A 37 1.86 -11.51 5.11
N VAL A 38 2.43 -10.34 4.87
CA VAL A 38 3.04 -9.55 5.94
C VAL A 38 2.00 -9.14 6.97
N ILE A 39 0.83 -8.71 6.54
CA ILE A 39 -0.26 -8.33 7.45
C ILE A 39 -0.69 -9.55 8.29
N ALA A 40 -0.87 -10.70 7.65
CA ALA A 40 -1.32 -11.90 8.35
C ALA A 40 -0.32 -12.36 9.41
N LYS A 41 0.96 -12.17 9.16
CA LYS A 41 2.02 -12.60 10.09
C LYS A 41 2.30 -11.62 11.20
N THR A 42 2.00 -10.35 11.03
CA THR A 42 2.38 -9.31 12.00
C THR A 42 1.19 -8.63 12.66
N LEU A 43 0.04 -8.59 12.00
CA LEU A 43 -1.13 -7.79 12.40
C LEU A 43 -0.77 -6.33 12.68
N ALA A 44 0.27 -5.83 12.00
CA ALA A 44 0.70 -4.44 12.16
C ALA A 44 -0.35 -3.49 11.61
N PRO A 45 -0.60 -2.36 12.28
CA PRO A 45 -1.47 -1.33 11.71
C PRO A 45 -0.93 -0.83 10.38
N VAL A 46 -1.83 -0.57 9.44
CA VAL A 46 -1.47 -0.07 8.12
C VAL A 46 -2.03 1.32 7.94
N VAL A 47 -1.16 2.27 7.60
CA VAL A 47 -1.58 3.64 7.32
C VAL A 47 -1.59 3.81 5.80
N PRO A 48 -2.78 3.92 5.18
CA PRO A 48 -2.84 4.11 3.74
C PRO A 48 -2.43 5.53 3.37
N MET A 49 -1.64 5.64 2.30
CA MET A 49 -1.21 6.92 1.76
C MET A 49 -1.35 6.89 0.26
N ARG A 50 -1.72 8.01 -0.33
CA ARG A 50 -1.80 8.13 -1.78
C ARG A 50 -1.02 9.36 -2.24
N ILE A 51 -0.23 9.16 -3.29
CA ILE A 51 0.62 10.20 -3.84
C ILE A 51 -0.04 10.73 -5.11
N PHE A 52 -0.23 12.06 -5.16
CA PHE A 52 -0.78 12.75 -6.34
C PHE A 52 0.30 13.64 -6.93
N GLY A 53 0.37 13.65 -8.26
CA GLY A 53 1.32 14.48 -8.99
C GLY A 53 2.65 13.83 -9.33
N ALA A 54 2.94 12.66 -8.79
CA ALA A 54 4.23 12.00 -9.03
C ALA A 54 4.42 11.61 -10.49
N ARG A 55 3.35 11.14 -11.14
CA ARG A 55 3.41 10.74 -12.55
C ARG A 55 3.69 11.94 -13.45
N GLU A 56 3.08 13.06 -13.13
CA GLU A 56 3.26 14.30 -13.88
C GLU A 56 4.66 14.90 -13.66
N ALA A 57 5.21 14.75 -12.45
CA ALA A 57 6.53 15.27 -12.12
C ALA A 57 7.65 14.44 -12.77
N LEU A 58 7.51 13.11 -12.74
CA LEU A 58 8.54 12.22 -13.28
C LEU A 58 7.87 10.96 -13.84
N PRO A 59 7.39 11.01 -15.10
CA PRO A 59 6.69 9.88 -15.71
C PRO A 59 7.60 8.65 -15.80
N ARG A 60 7.02 7.48 -15.53
CA ARG A 60 7.73 6.22 -15.74
C ARG A 60 7.94 6.00 -17.22
N GLY A 61 9.12 5.51 -17.58
CA GLY A 61 9.44 5.22 -18.98
C GLY A 61 10.06 6.39 -19.71
N GLY A 62 10.37 7.45 -19.03
CA GLY A 62 11.09 8.57 -19.60
C GLY A 62 10.30 9.86 -19.55
N GLY A 63 10.83 10.87 -20.20
CA GLY A 63 10.26 12.18 -20.19
C GLY A 63 11.05 13.14 -19.32
N ARG A 64 10.65 14.40 -19.36
CA ARG A 64 11.32 15.45 -18.59
C ARG A 64 10.78 15.52 -17.18
N LEU A 65 11.67 15.85 -16.24
CA LEU A 65 11.25 16.23 -14.90
C LEU A 65 10.40 17.51 -15.01
N ARG A 66 9.24 17.49 -14.39
CA ARG A 66 8.35 18.66 -14.34
C ARG A 66 8.25 19.17 -12.92
N PHE A 67 8.20 20.49 -12.79
CA PHE A 67 8.04 21.11 -11.48
C PHE A 67 6.55 21.30 -11.18
N VAL A 68 5.89 20.21 -10.82
CA VAL A 68 4.48 20.21 -10.43
C VAL A 68 4.37 19.82 -8.96
N PRO A 69 3.33 20.30 -8.26
CA PRO A 69 3.16 19.92 -6.85
C PRO A 69 2.95 18.43 -6.70
N ILE A 70 3.59 17.85 -5.69
CA ILE A 70 3.37 16.48 -5.29
C ILE A 70 2.70 16.52 -3.93
N THR A 71 1.55 15.86 -3.83
CA THR A 71 0.76 15.84 -2.59
C THR A 71 0.62 14.41 -2.11
N ILE A 72 0.83 14.21 -0.81
CA ILE A 72 0.62 12.92 -0.17
C ILE A 72 -0.59 13.04 0.73
N VAL A 73 -1.61 12.23 0.47
CA VAL A 73 -2.81 12.16 1.31
C VAL A 73 -2.67 10.95 2.21
N ILE A 74 -2.80 11.18 3.51
CA ILE A 74 -2.65 10.12 4.53
C ILE A 74 -4.02 9.83 5.12
N GLY A 75 -4.42 8.55 5.10
CA GLY A 75 -5.72 8.14 5.61
C GLY A 75 -5.67 7.62 7.03
N GLU A 76 -6.80 7.14 7.51
CA GLU A 76 -6.90 6.56 8.84
C GLU A 76 -6.18 5.21 8.90
N PRO A 77 -5.53 4.90 10.04
CA PRO A 77 -4.90 3.58 10.19
C PRO A 77 -5.93 2.45 10.10
N ILE A 78 -5.55 1.39 9.39
CA ILE A 78 -6.35 0.17 9.32
C ILE A 78 -5.80 -0.79 10.37
N LEU A 79 -6.67 -1.22 11.28
CA LEU A 79 -6.30 -2.16 12.33
C LEU A 79 -6.79 -3.55 11.96
N PHE A 80 -5.88 -4.50 11.93
CA PHE A 80 -6.22 -5.90 11.65
C PHE A 80 -6.20 -6.70 12.94
N SER A 81 -7.07 -7.71 13.02
CA SER A 81 -7.17 -8.56 14.19
C SER A 81 -7.17 -10.03 13.78
N ALA A 82 -7.06 -10.91 14.75
CA ALA A 82 -7.13 -12.34 14.49
C ALA A 82 -8.46 -12.74 13.83
N ALA A 83 -9.55 -12.05 14.15
CA ALA A 83 -10.84 -12.29 13.51
C ALA A 83 -10.82 -12.06 12.01
N ASP A 84 -10.04 -11.07 11.55
CA ASP A 84 -9.89 -10.80 10.12
C ASP A 84 -9.24 -11.99 9.40
N LEU A 85 -8.31 -12.67 10.06
CA LEU A 85 -7.64 -13.83 9.48
C LEU A 85 -8.56 -15.02 9.38
N GLU A 86 -9.41 -15.23 10.38
CA GLU A 86 -10.32 -16.37 10.43
C GLU A 86 -11.42 -16.28 9.37
N SER A 87 -11.90 -15.08 9.10
CA SER A 87 -13.05 -14.89 8.20
C SER A 87 -12.69 -14.87 6.72
N SER A 88 -11.42 -14.87 6.36
CA SER A 88 -10.99 -14.61 4.99
C SER A 88 -10.86 -15.83 4.08
N GLY A 89 -10.74 -17.03 4.62
CA GLY A 89 -10.71 -18.26 3.82
C GLY A 89 -9.47 -18.41 2.94
N LYS A 90 -9.67 -19.06 1.77
CA LYS A 90 -8.56 -19.45 0.89
C LYS A 90 -7.76 -18.28 0.31
N ASN A 91 -8.41 -17.16 0.09
CA ASN A 91 -7.76 -15.99 -0.53
C ASN A 91 -7.39 -14.94 0.51
N LEU A 92 -7.00 -15.39 1.69
CA LEU A 92 -6.71 -14.49 2.81
C LEU A 92 -5.75 -13.37 2.43
N TYR A 93 -4.60 -13.71 1.86
CA TYR A 93 -3.58 -12.71 1.56
C TYR A 93 -4.06 -11.71 0.51
N ALA A 94 -4.74 -12.19 -0.51
CA ALA A 94 -5.30 -11.32 -1.55
C ALA A 94 -6.35 -10.39 -0.97
N ARG A 95 -7.19 -10.87 -0.07
CA ARG A 95 -8.22 -10.04 0.56
C ARG A 95 -7.66 -8.97 1.45
N LEU A 96 -6.61 -9.30 2.21
CA LEU A 96 -5.94 -8.31 3.07
C LEU A 96 -5.29 -7.23 2.21
N SER A 97 -4.61 -7.62 1.13
CA SER A 97 -4.00 -6.68 0.20
C SER A 97 -5.05 -5.79 -0.46
N ASP A 98 -6.17 -6.37 -0.90
CA ASP A 98 -7.26 -5.61 -1.52
C ASP A 98 -7.86 -4.59 -0.55
N ARG A 99 -7.97 -4.93 0.72
CA ARG A 99 -8.50 -4.00 1.72
C ARG A 99 -7.62 -2.75 1.82
N VAL A 100 -6.30 -2.95 1.78
CA VAL A 100 -5.37 -1.83 1.79
C VAL A 100 -5.49 -1.01 0.50
N MET A 101 -5.54 -1.66 -0.66
CA MET A 101 -5.66 -0.96 -1.93
C MET A 101 -6.97 -0.18 -2.04
N LYS A 102 -8.06 -0.72 -1.54
CA LYS A 102 -9.34 0.01 -1.51
C LYS A 102 -9.25 1.25 -0.65
N ALA A 103 -8.57 1.16 0.50
CA ALA A 103 -8.37 2.31 1.37
C ALA A 103 -7.53 3.38 0.68
N ILE A 104 -6.48 2.98 -0.02
CA ILE A 104 -5.65 3.92 -0.78
C ILE A 104 -6.45 4.58 -1.89
N SER A 105 -7.21 3.79 -2.65
CA SER A 105 -7.99 4.32 -3.77
C SER A 105 -9.11 5.26 -3.33
N ALA A 106 -9.55 5.16 -2.09
CA ALA A 106 -10.58 6.03 -1.53
C ALA A 106 -10.04 7.41 -1.13
N LEU A 107 -8.72 7.54 -1.00
CA LEU A 107 -8.12 8.83 -0.65
C LEU A 107 -8.21 9.81 -1.81
N ARG A 108 -8.59 11.05 -1.52
CA ARG A 108 -8.83 12.08 -2.52
C ARG A 108 -8.15 13.38 -2.13
N LEU A 109 -7.81 14.15 -3.15
CA LEU A 109 -7.43 15.54 -2.96
C LEU A 109 -8.69 16.36 -2.65
N GLU A 110 -8.60 17.23 -1.65
CA GLU A 110 -9.67 18.14 -1.30
C GLU A 110 -9.59 19.44 -2.10
#